data_8a782857a3ba47d8eb4f663495b90de1
#
_entry.id   8a782857a3ba47d8eb4f663495b90de1
#
_cell.length_a   1.000
_cell.length_b   1.000
_cell.length_c   1.000
_cell.angle_alpha   90.00
_cell.angle_beta   90.00
_cell.angle_gamma   90.00
#
_symmetry.space_group_name_H-M   'P 1'
#
loop_
_entity.id
_entity.type
_entity.pdbx_description
1 polymer ?
#
loop_
_entity_poly.entity_id
_entity_poly.type
_entity_poly.pdbx_seq_one_letter_code
_entity_poly.pdbx_strand_id
1 'polypeptide(L)'
;MAVFILILGIILLGVLFRKREEHWFSFGKDHILRKFEQGGRTFIYEEASFGASQETVYYTYQLVYELTKRKGLLESKYDLYDFSYNIFCYEETTLRIFRYDTYIYLIRSVGHMSIEEFEKINPYVN
;
A
#
# COMPACT_ATOMS: atom_id res chain seq x y z
N MET A 1 -6.97 5.76 -40.02
CA MET A 1 -6.99 6.82 -39.01
C MET A 1 -7.77 6.47 -37.75
N ALA A 2 -9.01 5.97 -37.85
CA ALA A 2 -9.82 5.61 -36.69
C ALA A 2 -9.16 4.53 -35.80
N VAL A 3 -8.50 3.54 -36.41
CA VAL A 3 -7.81 2.47 -35.69
C VAL A 3 -6.62 2.99 -34.89
N PHE A 4 -5.88 3.97 -35.43
CA PHE A 4 -4.74 4.58 -34.76
C PHE A 4 -5.15 5.34 -33.49
N ILE A 5 -6.24 6.10 -33.57
CA ILE A 5 -6.79 6.84 -32.43
C ILE A 5 -7.26 5.90 -31.33
N LEU A 6 -7.86 4.76 -31.68
CA LEU A 6 -8.32 3.74 -30.73
C LEU A 6 -7.15 3.12 -29.96
N ILE A 7 -6.06 2.76 -30.65
CA ILE A 7 -4.87 2.19 -30.05
C ILE A 7 -4.22 3.19 -29.07
N LEU A 8 -4.15 4.46 -29.45
CA LEU A 8 -3.62 5.52 -28.60
C LEU A 8 -4.44 5.69 -27.33
N GLY A 9 -5.77 5.63 -27.43
CA GLY A 9 -6.69 5.69 -26.29
C GLY A 9 -6.50 4.53 -25.32
N ILE A 10 -6.29 3.32 -25.83
CA ILE A 10 -6.05 2.12 -25.01
C ILE A 10 -4.71 2.23 -24.27
N ILE A 11 -3.67 2.73 -24.91
CA ILE A 11 -2.35 2.95 -24.28
C ILE A 11 -2.45 3.98 -23.16
N LEU A 12 -3.16 5.10 -23.38
CA LEU A 12 -3.38 6.12 -22.37
C LEU A 12 -4.14 5.60 -21.15
N LEU A 13 -5.19 4.82 -21.37
CA LEU A 13 -5.93 4.16 -20.28
C LEU A 13 -5.05 3.20 -19.48
N GLY A 14 -4.22 2.41 -20.16
CA GLY A 14 -3.28 1.51 -19.51
C GLY A 14 -2.28 2.22 -18.62
N VAL A 15 -1.75 3.36 -19.07
CA VAL A 15 -0.82 4.20 -18.29
C VAL A 15 -1.52 4.79 -17.06
N LEU A 16 -2.76 5.27 -17.21
CA LEU A 16 -3.54 5.82 -16.09
C LEU A 16 -3.87 4.76 -15.05
N PHE A 17 -4.23 3.54 -15.48
CA PHE A 17 -4.48 2.42 -14.57
C PHE A 17 -3.23 2.02 -13.80
N ARG A 18 -2.07 1.96 -14.45
CA ARG A 18 -0.79 1.65 -13.79
C ARG A 18 -0.46 2.66 -12.70
N LYS A 19 -0.69 3.95 -12.94
CA LYS A 19 -0.45 5.00 -11.94
C LYS A 19 -1.38 4.86 -10.74
N ARG A 20 -2.63 4.43 -10.94
CA ARG A 20 -3.58 4.18 -9.85
C ARG A 20 -3.20 2.95 -9.02
N GLU A 21 -2.63 1.93 -9.66
CA GLU A 21 -2.20 0.71 -8.97
C GLU A 21 -0.92 0.90 -8.15
N GLU A 22 -0.06 1.85 -8.52
CA GLU A 22 1.18 2.12 -7.80
C GLU A 22 0.93 2.67 -6.40
N HIS A 23 -0.02 3.60 -6.25
CA HIS A 23 -0.34 4.21 -4.97
C HIS A 23 -1.60 3.60 -4.36
N TRP A 24 -1.49 3.13 -3.12
CA TRP A 24 -2.60 2.53 -2.40
C TRP A 24 -3.36 3.52 -1.55
N PHE A 25 -2.79 4.70 -1.30
CA PHE A 25 -3.52 5.80 -0.69
C PHE A 25 -3.11 7.12 -1.35
N SER A 26 -4.04 8.09 -1.36
CA SER A 26 -3.86 9.36 -2.06
C SER A 26 -3.94 10.58 -1.15
N PHE A 27 -4.16 10.39 0.14
CA PHE A 27 -4.21 11.49 1.10
C PHE A 27 -2.83 11.71 1.74
N GLY A 28 -2.61 12.93 2.25
CA GLY A 28 -1.30 13.32 2.78
C GLY A 28 -0.46 14.07 1.75
N LYS A 29 0.73 14.46 2.15
CA LYS A 29 1.68 15.24 1.34
C LYS A 29 2.98 14.46 1.16
N ASP A 30 3.79 14.90 0.20
CA ASP A 30 5.15 14.38 -0.02
C ASP A 30 5.18 12.86 -0.14
N HIS A 31 4.33 12.33 -1.03
CA HIS A 31 4.24 10.90 -1.29
C HIS A 31 5.54 10.36 -1.86
N ILE A 32 6.08 9.34 -1.20
CA ILE A 32 7.25 8.60 -1.65
C ILE A 32 6.82 7.18 -1.99
N LEU A 33 7.26 6.70 -3.15
CA LEU A 33 7.05 5.33 -3.59
C LEU A 33 8.40 4.73 -3.95
N ARG A 34 8.76 3.63 -3.31
CA ARG A 34 10.06 2.99 -3.51
C ARG A 34 9.93 1.48 -3.53
N LYS A 35 10.67 0.85 -4.43
CA LYS A 35 10.81 -0.60 -4.45
C LYS A 35 12.06 -1.01 -3.69
N PHE A 36 12.00 -2.11 -2.95
CA PHE A 36 13.17 -2.71 -2.34
C PHE A 36 13.06 -4.24 -2.39
N GLU A 37 14.19 -4.90 -2.22
CA GLU A 37 14.26 -6.36 -2.21
C GLU A 37 14.80 -6.84 -0.87
N GLN A 38 14.22 -7.91 -0.36
CA GLN A 38 14.66 -8.57 0.86
C GLN A 38 14.27 -10.05 0.80
N GLY A 39 15.19 -10.92 1.16
CA GLY A 39 14.94 -12.35 1.17
C GLY A 39 14.54 -12.94 -0.19
N GLY A 40 15.03 -12.38 -1.28
CA GLY A 40 14.69 -12.81 -2.64
C GLY A 40 13.32 -12.37 -3.12
N ARG A 41 12.66 -11.49 -2.37
CA ARG A 41 11.35 -10.96 -2.72
C ARG A 41 11.38 -9.47 -2.93
N THR A 42 10.48 -8.97 -3.76
CA THR A 42 10.32 -7.54 -4.06
C THR A 42 9.16 -6.97 -3.25
N PHE A 43 9.38 -5.77 -2.70
CA PHE A 43 8.40 -5.04 -1.92
C PHE A 43 8.26 -3.62 -2.44
N ILE A 44 7.09 -3.04 -2.20
CA ILE A 44 6.82 -1.64 -2.52
C ILE A 44 6.56 -0.90 -1.20
N TYR A 45 7.35 0.13 -0.98
CA TYR A 45 7.23 1.03 0.17
C TYR A 45 6.56 2.32 -0.27
N GLU A 46 5.56 2.73 0.48
CA GLU A 46 4.83 3.96 0.22
C GLU A 46 4.72 4.75 1.52
N GLU A 47 4.97 6.06 1.48
CA GLU A 47 4.83 6.91 2.66
C GLU A 47 4.21 8.26 2.30
N ALA A 48 3.54 8.88 3.25
CA ALA A 48 3.04 10.23 3.15
C ALA A 48 3.12 10.93 4.49
N SER A 49 3.30 12.24 4.46
CA SER A 49 3.34 13.10 5.65
C SER A 49 2.02 13.83 5.86
N PHE A 50 1.77 14.23 7.10
CA PHE A 50 0.57 14.95 7.52
C PHE A 50 0.94 16.14 8.39
N GLY A 51 0.03 17.10 8.53
CA GLY A 51 0.30 18.31 9.30
C GLY A 51 0.35 18.11 10.81
N ALA A 52 -0.32 17.08 11.32
CA ALA A 52 -0.38 16.78 12.74
C ALA A 52 -0.50 15.28 12.98
N SER A 53 -0.02 14.81 14.15
CA SER A 53 -0.08 13.40 14.51
C SER A 53 -1.52 12.88 14.65
N GLN A 54 -2.45 13.74 15.03
CA GLN A 54 -3.88 13.40 15.10
C GLN A 54 -4.45 13.06 13.72
N GLU A 55 -3.98 13.73 12.68
CA GLU A 55 -4.39 13.42 11.29
C GLU A 55 -3.89 12.04 10.87
N THR A 56 -2.68 11.64 11.28
CA THR A 56 -2.17 10.31 10.96
C THR A 56 -3.01 9.21 11.59
N VAL A 57 -3.49 9.42 12.82
CA VAL A 57 -4.41 8.48 13.48
C VAL A 57 -5.69 8.33 12.69
N TYR A 58 -6.30 9.46 12.33
CA TYR A 58 -7.57 9.48 11.59
C TYR A 58 -7.45 8.81 10.23
N TYR A 59 -6.45 9.17 9.44
CA TYR A 59 -6.27 8.63 8.09
C TYR A 59 -5.78 7.18 8.10
N THR A 60 -4.99 6.77 9.10
CA THR A 60 -4.64 5.36 9.27
C THR A 60 -5.90 4.53 9.52
N TYR A 61 -6.79 5.03 10.36
CA TYR A 61 -8.07 4.38 10.64
C TYR A 61 -8.92 4.24 9.37
N GLN A 62 -9.00 5.31 8.56
CA GLN A 62 -9.74 5.26 7.29
C GLN A 62 -9.12 4.25 6.32
N LEU A 63 -7.80 4.21 6.21
CA LEU A 63 -7.11 3.31 5.31
C LEU A 63 -7.34 1.85 5.71
N VAL A 64 -7.24 1.54 7.00
CA VAL A 64 -7.54 0.20 7.52
C VAL A 64 -8.99 -0.19 7.21
N TYR A 65 -9.92 0.73 7.44
CA TYR A 65 -11.34 0.50 7.18
C TYR A 65 -11.61 0.20 5.70
N GLU A 66 -11.02 0.98 4.79
CA GLU A 66 -11.17 0.75 3.35
C GLU A 66 -10.56 -0.57 2.91
N LEU A 67 -9.40 -0.92 3.46
CA LEU A 67 -8.74 -2.17 3.12
C LEU A 67 -9.52 -3.40 3.58
N THR A 68 -10.20 -3.32 4.72
CA THR A 68 -11.03 -4.43 5.19
C THR A 68 -12.22 -4.72 4.29
N LYS A 69 -12.62 -3.76 3.45
CA LYS A 69 -13.73 -3.91 2.51
C LYS A 69 -13.30 -4.40 1.12
N ARG A 70 -12.03 -4.51 0.85
CA ARG A 70 -11.54 -4.93 -0.47
C ARG A 70 -11.89 -6.39 -0.75
N LYS A 71 -12.26 -6.65 -2.00
CA LYS A 71 -12.46 -8.02 -2.48
C LYS A 71 -11.13 -8.76 -2.50
N GLY A 72 -11.17 -10.04 -2.18
CA GLY A 72 -9.96 -10.86 -2.17
C GLY A 72 -9.18 -10.80 -0.86
N LEU A 73 -9.74 -10.18 0.19
CA LEU A 73 -9.15 -10.23 1.52
C LEU A 73 -9.19 -11.66 2.04
N LEU A 74 -8.03 -12.27 2.21
CA LEU A 74 -7.88 -13.65 2.68
C LEU A 74 -7.66 -13.73 4.18
N GLU A 75 -6.85 -12.81 4.70
CA GLU A 75 -6.47 -12.79 6.10
C GLU A 75 -6.16 -11.37 6.52
N SER A 76 -6.44 -11.03 7.78
CA SER A 76 -6.07 -9.73 8.35
C SER A 76 -5.74 -9.89 9.82
N LYS A 77 -4.78 -9.07 10.27
CA LYS A 77 -4.37 -8.98 11.65
C LYS A 77 -4.13 -7.51 11.96
N TYR A 78 -4.99 -6.90 12.77
CA TYR A 78 -4.90 -5.47 13.04
C TYR A 78 -5.41 -5.12 14.44
N ASP A 79 -4.89 -4.03 14.97
CA ASP A 79 -5.34 -3.42 16.22
C ASP A 79 -5.76 -1.97 15.93
N LEU A 80 -7.04 -1.67 16.11
CA LEU A 80 -7.59 -0.35 15.84
C LEU A 80 -7.19 0.72 16.87
N TYR A 81 -6.73 0.31 18.05
CA TYR A 81 -6.39 1.26 19.12
C TYR A 81 -4.97 1.78 19.04
N ASP A 82 -3.97 0.90 18.89
CA ASP A 82 -2.58 1.32 18.84
C ASP A 82 -1.94 1.20 17.45
N PHE A 83 -2.62 0.54 16.51
CA PHE A 83 -2.15 0.31 15.15
C PHE A 83 -0.82 -0.47 15.07
N SER A 84 -0.49 -1.21 16.12
CA SER A 84 0.75 -1.99 16.17
C SER A 84 0.76 -3.13 15.16
N TYR A 85 -0.42 -3.66 14.83
CA TYR A 85 -0.61 -4.71 13.84
C TYR A 85 -1.67 -4.30 12.84
N ASN A 86 -1.26 -4.01 11.62
CA ASN A 86 -2.15 -3.71 10.51
C ASN A 86 -1.67 -4.46 9.29
N ILE A 87 -1.82 -5.78 9.32
CA ILE A 87 -1.36 -6.65 8.25
C ILE A 87 -2.56 -7.25 7.54
N PHE A 88 -2.56 -7.17 6.23
CA PHE A 88 -3.63 -7.65 5.37
C PHE A 88 -3.05 -8.55 4.30
N CYS A 89 -3.66 -9.71 4.10
CA CYS A 89 -3.30 -10.65 3.06
C CYS A 89 -4.43 -10.69 2.02
N TYR A 90 -4.12 -10.29 0.81
CA TYR A 90 -4.99 -10.36 -0.34
C TYR A 90 -4.51 -11.45 -1.29
N GLU A 91 -5.33 -11.76 -2.30
CA GLU A 91 -5.01 -12.80 -3.27
C GLU A 91 -3.63 -12.62 -3.93
N GLU A 92 -3.24 -11.38 -4.22
CA GLU A 92 -2.01 -11.06 -4.96
C GLU A 92 -0.94 -10.33 -4.15
N THR A 93 -1.23 -9.93 -2.90
CA THR A 93 -0.29 -9.16 -2.11
C THR A 93 -0.55 -9.29 -0.62
N THR A 94 0.49 -9.09 0.17
CA THR A 94 0.39 -8.92 1.61
C THR A 94 0.97 -7.57 1.95
N LEU A 95 0.29 -6.82 2.80
CA LEU A 95 0.70 -5.47 3.12
C LEU A 95 0.60 -5.18 4.62
N ARG A 96 1.39 -4.24 5.07
CA ARG A 96 1.36 -3.71 6.42
C ARG A 96 1.29 -2.20 6.37
N ILE A 97 0.41 -1.62 7.22
CA ILE A 97 0.32 -0.20 7.47
C ILE A 97 0.88 0.08 8.85
N PHE A 98 1.67 1.13 8.97
CA PHE A 98 2.13 1.60 10.28
C PHE A 98 2.29 3.12 10.23
N ARG A 99 2.28 3.74 11.40
CA ARG A 99 2.40 5.18 11.53
C ARG A 99 3.47 5.54 12.54
N TYR A 100 4.09 6.67 12.31
CA TYR A 100 5.02 7.27 13.25
C TYR A 100 4.90 8.78 13.18
N ASP A 101 4.50 9.41 14.29
CA ASP A 101 4.32 10.86 14.40
C ASP A 101 3.39 11.41 13.30
N THR A 102 3.91 12.19 12.35
CA THR A 102 3.16 12.79 11.25
C THR A 102 3.22 11.98 9.95
N TYR A 103 3.71 10.76 9.98
CA TYR A 103 3.89 9.93 8.78
C TYR A 103 3.03 8.66 8.83
N ILE A 104 2.51 8.28 7.67
CA ILE A 104 1.90 6.96 7.46
C ILE A 104 2.74 6.22 6.44
N TYR A 105 3.02 4.96 6.73
CA TYR A 105 3.84 4.07 5.92
C TYR A 105 3.04 2.84 5.53
N LEU A 106 3.21 2.40 4.30
CA LEU A 106 2.63 1.17 3.80
C LEU A 106 3.71 0.37 3.07
N ILE A 107 3.83 -0.91 3.44
CA ILE A 107 4.73 -1.85 2.75
C ILE A 107 3.88 -2.98 2.22
N ARG A 108 4.05 -3.32 0.96
CA ARG A 108 3.34 -4.43 0.33
C ARG A 108 4.29 -5.31 -0.45
N SER A 109 4.00 -6.61 -0.46
CA SER A 109 4.73 -7.57 -1.26
C SER A 109 4.29 -7.52 -2.73
N VAL A 110 5.21 -7.82 -3.63
CA VAL A 110 4.87 -8.13 -5.02
C VAL A 110 4.67 -9.66 -5.08
N GLY A 111 3.43 -10.06 -5.32
CA GLY A 111 3.02 -11.46 -5.24
C GLY A 111 2.55 -11.86 -3.84
N HIS A 112 1.87 -13.00 -3.76
CA HIS A 112 1.30 -13.49 -2.51
C HIS A 112 2.37 -13.87 -1.49
N MET A 113 2.12 -13.55 -0.23
CA MET A 113 2.99 -13.87 0.89
C MET A 113 2.11 -14.08 2.13
N SER A 114 2.42 -15.07 2.96
CA SER A 114 1.67 -15.28 4.19
C SER A 114 1.97 -14.17 5.20
N ILE A 115 1.04 -13.91 6.13
CA ILE A 115 1.25 -12.94 7.21
C ILE A 115 2.47 -13.31 8.05
N GLU A 116 2.64 -14.60 8.35
CA GLU A 116 3.77 -15.09 9.14
C GLU A 116 5.12 -14.77 8.47
N GLU A 117 5.24 -15.00 7.17
CA GLU A 117 6.44 -14.65 6.42
C GLU A 117 6.65 -13.13 6.37
N PHE A 118 5.57 -12.39 6.15
CA PHE A 118 5.61 -10.93 6.03
C PHE A 118 6.05 -10.26 7.33
N GLU A 119 5.66 -10.78 8.49
CA GLU A 119 6.06 -10.25 9.81
C GLU A 119 7.58 -10.27 10.01
N LYS A 120 8.31 -11.14 9.31
CA LYS A 120 9.77 -11.25 9.39
C LYS A 120 10.50 -10.19 8.57
N ILE A 121 9.79 -9.45 7.73
CA ILE A 121 10.38 -8.42 6.87
C ILE A 121 10.69 -7.18 7.71
N ASN A 122 11.92 -6.68 7.56
CA ASN A 122 12.34 -5.45 8.23
C ASN A 122 12.24 -4.28 7.24
N PRO A 123 11.29 -3.34 7.44
CA PRO A 123 11.09 -2.23 6.52
C PRO A 123 12.23 -1.20 6.54
N TYR A 124 13.07 -1.21 7.55
CA TYR A 124 14.15 -0.25 7.73
C TYR A 124 15.48 -0.69 7.10
N VAL A 125 15.53 -1.91 6.56
CA VAL A 125 16.70 -2.41 5.85
C VAL A 125 16.57 -2.09 4.37
N ASN A 126 17.49 -1.30 3.86
CA ASN A 126 17.55 -0.92 2.44
C ASN A 126 18.19 -2.00 1.58
#